data_972bda2d1ffeb3e0eae58674b3ac7173
#
_entry.id   972bda2d1ffeb3e0eae58674b3ac7173
#
_cell.length_a   1.000
_cell.length_b   1.000
_cell.length_c   1.000
_cell.angle_alpha   90.00
_cell.angle_beta   90.00
_cell.angle_gamma   90.00
#
_symmetry.space_group_name_H-M   'P 1'
#
loop_
_entity.id
_entity.type
_entity.pdbx_description
1 polymer ?
#
loop_
_entity_poly.entity_id
_entity_poly.type
_entity_poly.pdbx_seq_one_letter_code
_entity_poly.pdbx_strand_id
1 'polypeptide(L)'
;MWRTSWLSREAIVLPAFTAAVLLAAAWGSMPGWLWLLLIAAAALLWWCTAMIYACLRFIQEWAHPYTVAGYTLIGLATGAVLLGAALQAAGQAELAQALVPWALGMTLAAWVVRGAALRRNAALKPRSTLQSATGIHAPALRRVSMGTTGGSSNTREFFHRAAAATLPRLKWAFQGLLFLAPGLVLGALFAGAPSWLWWLALASQVPGVLAERWLFFAQARHPQNLYYQVVS
;
A
#
# COMPACT_ATOMS: atom_id res chain seq x y z
N MET A 1 -11.16 -18.11 15.85
CA MET A 1 -11.12 -16.86 15.07
C MET A 1 -10.15 -16.88 13.88
N TRP A 2 -9.03 -17.63 13.91
CA TRP A 2 -8.06 -17.68 12.80
C TRP A 2 -8.65 -18.15 11.44
N ARG A 3 -9.72 -18.96 11.45
CA ARG A 3 -10.40 -19.42 10.23
C ARG A 3 -11.24 -18.35 9.54
N THR A 4 -11.65 -17.31 10.24
CA THR A 4 -12.61 -16.30 9.74
C THR A 4 -12.00 -14.91 9.55
N SER A 5 -10.90 -14.59 10.21
CA SER A 5 -10.28 -13.27 10.17
C SER A 5 -8.93 -13.31 9.45
N TRP A 6 -8.76 -12.44 8.45
CA TRP A 6 -7.48 -12.26 7.75
C TRP A 6 -6.41 -11.65 8.65
N LEU A 7 -6.79 -10.73 9.54
CA LEU A 7 -5.90 -10.17 10.54
C LEU A 7 -5.32 -11.25 11.48
N SER A 8 -6.15 -12.21 11.90
CA SER A 8 -5.69 -13.32 12.74
C SER A 8 -4.73 -14.27 11.99
N ARG A 9 -4.93 -14.44 10.69
CA ARG A 9 -4.00 -15.22 9.84
C ARG A 9 -2.66 -14.51 9.70
N GLU A 10 -2.67 -13.20 9.43
CA GLU A 10 -1.46 -12.38 9.37
C GLU A 10 -0.70 -12.43 10.69
N ALA A 11 -1.39 -12.30 11.84
CA ALA A 11 -0.79 -12.36 13.17
C ALA A 11 -0.08 -13.70 13.48
N ILE A 12 -0.42 -14.79 12.77
CA ILE A 12 0.27 -16.06 12.85
C ILE A 12 1.41 -16.14 11.82
N VAL A 13 1.13 -15.76 10.58
CA VAL A 13 2.08 -15.91 9.47
C VAL A 13 3.27 -14.96 9.61
N LEU A 14 3.06 -13.73 10.07
CA LEU A 14 4.11 -12.73 10.21
C LEU A 14 5.24 -13.18 11.17
N PRO A 15 4.97 -13.56 12.43
CA PRO A 15 6.03 -14.01 13.32
C PRO A 15 6.67 -15.32 12.85
N ALA A 16 5.90 -16.23 12.25
CA ALA A 16 6.45 -17.47 11.69
C ALA A 16 7.41 -17.19 10.53
N PHE A 17 7.04 -16.30 9.61
CA PHE A 17 7.89 -15.85 8.50
C PHE A 17 9.15 -15.14 9.03
N THR A 18 8.99 -14.22 10.00
CA THR A 18 10.12 -13.50 10.60
C THR A 18 11.11 -14.47 11.25
N ALA A 19 10.62 -15.44 12.03
CA ALA A 19 11.46 -16.46 12.63
C ALA A 19 12.20 -17.31 11.58
N ALA A 20 11.50 -17.71 10.51
CA ALA A 20 12.11 -18.46 9.41
C ALA A 20 13.21 -17.68 8.69
N VAL A 21 13.01 -16.36 8.44
CA VAL A 21 14.04 -15.50 7.85
C VAL A 21 15.26 -15.35 8.76
N LEU A 22 15.05 -15.15 10.07
CA LEU A 22 16.15 -15.04 11.04
C LEU A 22 16.93 -16.35 11.14
N LEU A 23 16.26 -17.50 11.17
CA LEU A 23 16.91 -18.82 11.16
C LEU A 23 17.68 -19.02 9.85
N ALA A 24 17.14 -18.63 8.71
CA ALA A 24 17.81 -18.69 7.42
C ALA A 24 19.09 -17.84 7.42
N ALA A 25 19.03 -16.64 7.95
CA ALA A 25 20.19 -15.75 8.06
C ALA A 25 21.28 -16.30 8.98
N ALA A 26 20.89 -17.00 10.06
CA ALA A 26 21.83 -17.60 10.99
C ALA A 26 22.48 -18.90 10.47
N TRP A 27 21.81 -19.60 9.54
CA TRP A 27 22.27 -20.92 9.04
C TRP A 27 23.44 -20.81 8.03
N GLY A 28 23.61 -19.67 7.38
CA GLY A 28 24.69 -19.38 6.43
C GLY A 28 24.50 -19.95 5.03
N SER A 29 24.41 -21.27 4.86
CA SER A 29 24.13 -21.89 3.56
C SER A 29 22.92 -22.82 3.63
N MET A 30 21.85 -22.43 2.94
CA MET A 30 20.60 -23.20 2.95
C MET A 30 20.40 -23.96 1.64
N PRO A 31 19.81 -25.19 1.70
CA PRO A 31 19.38 -25.90 0.49
C PRO A 31 18.36 -25.07 -0.32
N GLY A 32 18.46 -25.16 -1.66
CA GLY A 32 17.60 -24.34 -2.55
C GLY A 32 16.08 -24.48 -2.30
N TRP A 33 15.61 -25.66 -1.88
CA TRP A 33 14.19 -25.86 -1.58
C TRP A 33 13.68 -25.05 -0.36
N LEU A 34 14.54 -24.73 0.61
CA LEU A 34 14.17 -23.87 1.74
C LEU A 34 13.93 -22.43 1.29
N TRP A 35 14.68 -21.92 0.30
CA TRP A 35 14.42 -20.62 -0.30
C TRP A 35 13.04 -20.57 -0.95
N LEU A 36 12.62 -21.65 -1.62
CA LEU A 36 11.27 -21.73 -2.20
C LEU A 36 10.19 -21.67 -1.11
N LEU A 37 10.41 -22.31 0.05
CA LEU A 37 9.47 -22.21 1.18
C LEU A 37 9.41 -20.80 1.76
N LEU A 38 10.54 -20.11 1.86
CA LEU A 38 10.57 -18.71 2.32
C LEU A 38 9.83 -17.78 1.33
N ILE A 39 10.03 -17.97 0.03
CA ILE A 39 9.31 -17.22 -1.00
C ILE A 39 7.79 -17.49 -0.91
N ALA A 40 7.38 -18.74 -0.74
CA ALA A 40 5.98 -19.10 -0.56
C ALA A 40 5.38 -18.50 0.72
N ALA A 41 6.13 -18.48 1.82
CA ALA A 41 5.73 -17.85 3.08
C ALA A 41 5.62 -16.32 2.95
N ALA A 42 6.54 -15.67 2.24
CA ALA A 42 6.45 -14.25 1.91
C ALA A 42 5.20 -13.93 1.06
N ALA A 43 4.92 -14.74 0.04
CA ALA A 43 3.73 -14.59 -0.79
C ALA A 43 2.44 -14.78 0.03
N LEU A 44 2.42 -15.75 0.95
CA LEU A 44 1.30 -15.98 1.86
C LEU A 44 1.10 -14.78 2.81
N LEU A 45 2.17 -14.23 3.36
CA LEU A 45 2.12 -13.04 4.21
C LEU A 45 1.54 -11.86 3.43
N TRP A 46 2.04 -11.57 2.24
CA TRP A 46 1.50 -10.50 1.38
C TRP A 46 0.03 -10.70 1.07
N TRP A 47 -0.38 -11.93 0.77
CA TRP A 47 -1.77 -12.25 0.52
C TRP A 47 -2.64 -11.97 1.76
N CYS A 48 -2.23 -12.44 2.94
CA CYS A 48 -2.96 -12.19 4.19
C CYS A 48 -3.11 -10.71 4.47
N THR A 49 -2.02 -9.94 4.40
CA THR A 49 -2.03 -8.48 4.65
C THR A 49 -2.91 -7.75 3.65
N ALA A 50 -2.79 -8.04 2.36
CA ALA A 50 -3.63 -7.42 1.33
C ALA A 50 -5.12 -7.73 1.52
N MET A 51 -5.45 -8.96 1.93
CA MET A 51 -6.82 -9.41 2.14
C MET A 51 -7.48 -8.78 3.37
N ILE A 52 -6.71 -8.28 4.36
CA ILE A 52 -7.29 -7.51 5.48
C ILE A 52 -8.14 -6.35 4.95
N TYR A 53 -7.66 -5.68 3.91
CA TYR A 53 -8.37 -4.54 3.29
C TYR A 53 -9.31 -5.00 2.18
N ALA A 54 -8.87 -5.89 1.30
CA ALA A 54 -9.65 -6.30 0.13
C ALA A 54 -10.94 -7.07 0.48
N CYS A 55 -11.02 -7.70 1.66
CA CYS A 55 -12.23 -8.39 2.10
C CYS A 55 -13.32 -7.45 2.67
N LEU A 56 -13.00 -6.18 2.93
CA LEU A 56 -13.93 -5.21 3.53
C LEU A 56 -14.91 -4.66 2.48
N ARG A 57 -15.95 -5.43 2.17
CA ARG A 57 -16.92 -5.13 1.09
C ARG A 57 -17.66 -3.81 1.26
N PHE A 58 -17.74 -3.29 2.48
CA PHE A 58 -18.40 -2.02 2.79
C PHE A 58 -17.53 -0.79 2.45
N ILE A 59 -16.19 -0.95 2.30
CA ILE A 59 -15.30 0.09 1.81
C ILE A 59 -15.01 -0.21 0.33
N GLN A 60 -15.74 0.48 -0.56
CA GLN A 60 -15.68 0.20 -2.00
C GLN A 60 -14.30 0.41 -2.61
N GLU A 61 -13.55 1.39 -2.09
CA GLU A 61 -12.20 1.72 -2.52
C GLU A 61 -11.22 0.57 -2.31
N TRP A 62 -11.41 -0.22 -1.26
CA TRP A 62 -10.53 -1.34 -0.89
C TRP A 62 -11.00 -2.69 -1.43
N ALA A 63 -12.32 -2.88 -1.54
CA ALA A 63 -12.94 -4.16 -1.94
C ALA A 63 -12.78 -4.42 -3.45
N HIS A 64 -11.54 -4.53 -3.93
CA HIS A 64 -11.23 -4.77 -5.34
C HIS A 64 -9.89 -5.51 -5.52
N PRO A 65 -9.71 -6.34 -6.56
CA PRO A 65 -8.43 -6.98 -6.89
C PRO A 65 -7.26 -6.02 -7.03
N TYR A 66 -7.48 -4.77 -7.44
CA TYR A 66 -6.43 -3.75 -7.48
C TYR A 66 -5.80 -3.46 -6.12
N THR A 67 -6.48 -3.72 -5.03
CA THR A 67 -5.91 -3.59 -3.68
C THR A 67 -4.82 -4.64 -3.45
N VAL A 68 -5.12 -5.89 -3.80
CA VAL A 68 -4.14 -6.99 -3.68
C VAL A 68 -2.99 -6.80 -4.65
N ALA A 69 -3.29 -6.54 -5.94
CA ALA A 69 -2.28 -6.35 -6.97
C ALA A 69 -1.38 -5.14 -6.68
N GLY A 70 -1.98 -4.02 -6.27
CA GLY A 70 -1.23 -2.81 -5.93
C GLY A 70 -0.34 -2.99 -4.71
N TYR A 71 -0.85 -3.64 -3.65
CA TYR A 71 -0.07 -3.95 -2.46
C TYR A 71 1.16 -4.82 -2.79
N THR A 72 0.93 -5.90 -3.55
CA THR A 72 1.99 -6.83 -3.95
C THR A 72 3.03 -6.16 -4.85
N LEU A 73 2.59 -5.46 -5.90
CA LEU A 73 3.51 -4.84 -6.87
C LEU A 73 4.30 -3.68 -6.25
N ILE A 74 3.68 -2.86 -5.39
CA ILE A 74 4.41 -1.80 -4.67
C ILE A 74 5.45 -2.44 -3.74
N GLY A 75 5.09 -3.50 -3.02
CA GLY A 75 6.01 -4.23 -2.16
C GLY A 75 7.20 -4.82 -2.93
N LEU A 76 6.95 -5.46 -4.08
CA LEU A 76 7.99 -6.00 -4.95
C LEU A 76 8.89 -4.89 -5.53
N ALA A 77 8.30 -3.79 -6.01
CA ALA A 77 9.06 -2.68 -6.58
C ALA A 77 9.99 -2.02 -5.54
N THR A 78 9.45 -1.75 -4.34
CA THR A 78 10.22 -1.12 -3.26
C THR A 78 11.25 -2.08 -2.66
N GLY A 79 10.90 -3.37 -2.55
CA GLY A 79 11.82 -4.42 -2.14
C GLY A 79 12.99 -4.62 -3.12
N ALA A 80 12.72 -4.55 -4.43
CA ALA A 80 13.76 -4.64 -5.45
C ALA A 80 14.73 -3.44 -5.39
N VAL A 81 14.22 -2.22 -5.18
CA VAL A 81 15.08 -1.04 -5.02
C VAL A 81 15.91 -1.12 -3.73
N LEU A 82 15.31 -1.55 -2.62
CA LEU A 82 16.03 -1.77 -1.37
C LEU A 82 17.14 -2.83 -1.53
N LEU A 83 16.82 -3.95 -2.21
CA LEU A 83 17.79 -5.01 -2.50
C LEU A 83 18.93 -4.48 -3.38
N GLY A 84 18.63 -3.69 -4.43
CA GLY A 84 19.65 -3.08 -5.29
C GLY A 84 20.60 -2.17 -4.50
N ALA A 85 20.06 -1.33 -3.60
CA ALA A 85 20.86 -0.49 -2.72
C ALA A 85 21.71 -1.32 -1.74
N ALA A 86 21.17 -2.42 -1.19
CA ALA A 86 21.88 -3.32 -0.30
C ALA A 86 23.01 -4.09 -1.03
N LEU A 87 22.76 -4.58 -2.24
CA LEU A 87 23.77 -5.22 -3.08
C LEU A 87 24.90 -4.26 -3.44
N GLN A 88 24.56 -3.01 -3.75
CA GLN A 88 25.53 -1.94 -3.97
C GLN A 88 26.41 -1.71 -2.72
N ALA A 89 25.81 -1.63 -1.54
CA ALA A 89 26.53 -1.47 -0.27
C ALA A 89 27.46 -2.66 0.03
N ALA A 90 27.05 -3.87 -0.38
CA ALA A 90 27.84 -5.09 -0.22
C ALA A 90 28.92 -5.28 -1.31
N GLY A 91 29.13 -4.30 -2.20
CA GLY A 91 30.08 -4.39 -3.30
C GLY A 91 29.69 -5.35 -4.44
N GLN A 92 28.43 -5.82 -4.45
CA GLN A 92 27.90 -6.76 -5.44
C GLN A 92 27.31 -6.01 -6.65
N ALA A 93 28.15 -5.22 -7.32
CA ALA A 93 27.69 -4.30 -8.38
C ALA A 93 27.06 -5.03 -9.58
N GLU A 94 27.57 -6.21 -9.96
CA GLU A 94 27.02 -7.00 -11.08
C GLU A 94 25.61 -7.50 -10.78
N LEU A 95 25.36 -8.01 -9.58
CA LEU A 95 24.03 -8.45 -9.17
C LEU A 95 23.06 -7.27 -9.06
N ALA A 96 23.54 -6.14 -8.54
CA ALA A 96 22.72 -4.92 -8.49
C ALA A 96 22.34 -4.48 -9.94
N GLN A 97 23.26 -4.53 -10.88
CA GLN A 97 22.97 -4.19 -12.28
C GLN A 97 22.00 -5.17 -12.94
N ALA A 98 22.15 -6.47 -12.69
CA ALA A 98 21.22 -7.49 -13.19
C ALA A 98 19.78 -7.32 -12.63
N LEU A 99 19.62 -6.68 -11.47
CA LEU A 99 18.32 -6.42 -10.86
C LEU A 99 17.58 -5.23 -11.50
N VAL A 100 18.28 -4.30 -12.17
CA VAL A 100 17.71 -3.05 -12.70
C VAL A 100 16.47 -3.25 -13.57
N PRO A 101 16.48 -4.13 -14.61
CA PRO A 101 15.31 -4.30 -15.47
C PRO A 101 14.08 -4.82 -14.70
N TRP A 102 14.29 -5.66 -13.70
CA TRP A 102 13.22 -6.18 -12.85
C TRP A 102 12.64 -5.09 -11.94
N ALA A 103 13.49 -4.31 -11.28
CA ALA A 103 13.07 -3.20 -10.44
C ALA A 103 12.30 -2.14 -11.25
N LEU A 104 12.76 -1.82 -12.44
CA LEU A 104 12.09 -0.90 -13.36
C LEU A 104 10.73 -1.46 -13.81
N GLY A 105 10.69 -2.71 -14.28
CA GLY A 105 9.47 -3.36 -14.72
C GLY A 105 8.40 -3.42 -13.60
N MET A 106 8.80 -3.79 -12.39
CA MET A 106 7.90 -3.83 -11.22
C MET A 106 7.41 -2.44 -10.83
N THR A 107 8.27 -1.42 -10.88
CA THR A 107 7.90 -0.02 -10.59
C THR A 107 6.86 0.49 -11.60
N LEU A 108 7.06 0.24 -12.88
CA LEU A 108 6.11 0.62 -13.93
C LEU A 108 4.77 -0.15 -13.79
N ALA A 109 4.81 -1.45 -13.55
CA ALA A 109 3.62 -2.26 -13.34
C ALA A 109 2.83 -1.79 -12.11
N ALA A 110 3.52 -1.50 -11.00
CA ALA A 110 2.91 -0.95 -9.80
C ALA A 110 2.25 0.41 -10.06
N TRP A 111 2.90 1.27 -10.85
CA TRP A 111 2.36 2.58 -11.23
C TRP A 111 1.09 2.45 -12.06
N VAL A 112 1.08 1.58 -13.05
CA VAL A 112 -0.10 1.32 -13.90
C VAL A 112 -1.27 0.80 -13.07
N VAL A 113 -1.04 -0.22 -12.23
CA VAL A 113 -2.09 -0.81 -11.38
C VAL A 113 -2.61 0.21 -10.37
N ARG A 114 -1.73 1.01 -9.75
CA ARG A 114 -2.15 2.05 -8.81
C ARG A 114 -2.91 3.18 -9.51
N GLY A 115 -2.50 3.56 -10.71
CA GLY A 115 -3.23 4.51 -11.56
C GLY A 115 -4.62 4.02 -11.94
N ALA A 116 -4.76 2.74 -12.31
CA ALA A 116 -6.05 2.11 -12.59
C ALA A 116 -6.96 2.09 -11.34
N ALA A 117 -6.40 1.76 -10.17
CA ALA A 117 -7.13 1.83 -8.89
C ALA A 117 -7.63 3.24 -8.59
N LEU A 118 -6.81 4.27 -8.78
CA LEU A 118 -7.20 5.67 -8.56
C LEU A 118 -8.30 6.13 -9.52
N ARG A 119 -8.19 5.76 -10.81
CA ARG A 119 -9.23 6.07 -11.82
C ARG A 119 -10.56 5.41 -11.45
N ARG A 120 -10.51 4.12 -11.11
CA ARG A 120 -11.70 3.40 -10.65
C ARG A 120 -12.31 4.06 -9.41
N ASN A 121 -11.50 4.36 -8.40
CA ASN A 121 -11.98 4.94 -7.15
C ASN A 121 -12.62 6.31 -7.35
N ALA A 122 -12.11 7.12 -8.27
CA ALA A 122 -12.69 8.40 -8.63
C ALA A 122 -14.08 8.27 -9.30
N ALA A 123 -14.36 7.15 -9.96
CA ALA A 123 -15.64 6.88 -10.62
C ALA A 123 -16.68 6.18 -9.70
N LEU A 124 -16.31 5.83 -8.47
CA LEU A 124 -17.21 5.16 -7.55
C LEU A 124 -18.35 6.07 -7.08
N LYS A 125 -19.57 5.56 -7.19
CA LYS A 125 -20.76 6.19 -6.60
C LYS A 125 -21.00 5.60 -5.20
N PRO A 126 -21.36 6.42 -4.20
CA PRO A 126 -21.74 5.94 -2.89
C PRO A 126 -22.90 4.92 -2.98
N ARG A 127 -22.79 3.80 -2.31
CA ARG A 127 -23.85 2.78 -2.23
C ARG A 127 -25.00 3.19 -1.33
N SER A 128 -24.72 4.07 -0.38
CA SER A 128 -25.68 4.56 0.61
C SER A 128 -25.69 6.07 0.63
N THR A 129 -26.87 6.65 0.84
CA THR A 129 -27.07 8.08 1.10
C THR A 129 -27.49 8.27 2.55
N LEU A 130 -27.49 9.52 3.02
CA LEU A 130 -27.94 9.83 4.36
C LEU A 130 -29.41 9.42 4.55
N GLN A 131 -30.25 9.59 3.54
CA GLN A 131 -31.66 9.18 3.53
C GLN A 131 -31.81 7.66 3.64
N SER A 132 -31.06 6.90 2.83
CA SER A 132 -31.12 5.42 2.90
C SER A 132 -30.54 4.87 4.19
N ALA A 133 -29.56 5.53 4.80
CA ALA A 133 -28.93 5.11 6.05
C ALA A 133 -29.79 5.40 7.28
N THR A 134 -30.59 6.48 7.25
CA THR A 134 -31.46 6.89 8.36
C THR A 134 -32.93 6.47 8.20
N GLY A 135 -33.34 6.10 6.98
CA GLY A 135 -34.75 5.87 6.63
C GLY A 135 -35.62 7.13 6.60
N ILE A 136 -35.03 8.31 6.74
CA ILE A 136 -35.76 9.58 6.74
C ILE A 136 -35.77 10.17 5.32
N HIS A 137 -36.92 10.27 4.71
CA HIS A 137 -37.09 10.74 3.33
C HIS A 137 -37.22 12.27 3.20
N ALA A 138 -36.35 13.03 3.90
CA ALA A 138 -36.32 14.47 3.78
C ALA A 138 -35.25 14.90 2.76
N PRO A 139 -35.47 16.00 1.99
CA PRO A 139 -34.51 16.48 0.99
C PRO A 139 -33.19 16.95 1.60
N ALA A 140 -33.23 17.44 2.84
CA ALA A 140 -32.04 17.84 3.59
C ALA A 140 -32.12 17.28 5.01
N LEU A 141 -31.09 16.56 5.40
CA LEU A 141 -30.94 16.04 6.77
C LEU A 141 -29.73 16.70 7.42
N ARG A 142 -29.96 17.32 8.57
CA ARG A 142 -28.88 17.90 9.39
C ARG A 142 -28.83 17.22 10.73
N ARG A 143 -27.65 16.73 11.10
CA ARG A 143 -27.42 16.20 12.43
C ARG A 143 -27.39 17.35 13.45
N VAL A 144 -28.25 17.28 14.47
CA VAL A 144 -28.36 18.30 15.51
C VAL A 144 -27.40 18.01 16.67
N SER A 145 -27.24 16.72 17.03
CA SER A 145 -26.38 16.33 18.15
C SER A 145 -25.69 14.99 17.86
N MET A 146 -24.52 14.78 18.43
CA MET A 146 -23.79 13.51 18.42
C MET A 146 -23.93 12.71 19.71
N GLY A 147 -24.65 13.23 20.69
CA GLY A 147 -24.71 12.67 22.03
C GLY A 147 -23.37 12.76 22.77
N THR A 148 -23.20 11.92 23.80
CA THR A 148 -21.97 11.87 24.62
C THR A 148 -20.79 11.19 23.92
N THR A 149 -21.03 10.39 22.86
CA THR A 149 -20.02 9.66 22.11
C THR A 149 -19.55 10.46 20.88
N GLY A 150 -18.94 11.59 21.10
CA GLY A 150 -18.56 12.52 20.04
C GLY A 150 -17.55 12.00 19.02
N GLY A 151 -18.02 11.46 17.92
CA GLY A 151 -17.21 11.07 16.76
C GLY A 151 -16.56 9.69 16.89
N SER A 152 -16.41 8.99 15.76
CA SER A 152 -15.62 7.77 15.67
C SER A 152 -14.15 8.10 15.37
N SER A 153 -13.25 7.14 15.60
CA SER A 153 -11.86 7.20 15.18
C SER A 153 -11.73 7.56 13.68
N ASN A 154 -12.59 7.01 12.84
CA ASN A 154 -12.62 7.28 11.40
C ASN A 154 -12.84 8.75 11.02
N THR A 155 -13.48 9.55 11.89
CA THR A 155 -13.71 10.98 11.64
C THR A 155 -12.54 11.86 12.07
N ARG A 156 -11.56 11.31 12.79
CA ARG A 156 -10.44 12.05 13.37
C ARG A 156 -9.07 11.57 12.89
N GLU A 157 -8.90 10.26 12.66
CA GLU A 157 -7.58 9.66 12.49
C GLU A 157 -6.98 9.86 11.11
N PHE A 158 -7.75 9.65 10.03
CA PHE A 158 -7.18 9.67 8.68
C PHE A 158 -7.04 11.07 8.09
N PHE A 159 -7.91 11.99 8.46
CA PHE A 159 -7.82 13.37 7.97
C PHE A 159 -7.01 14.30 8.87
N HIS A 160 -6.83 14.00 10.14
CA HIS A 160 -6.08 14.82 11.11
C HIS A 160 -6.35 16.32 11.00
N ARG A 161 -7.59 16.72 10.68
CA ARG A 161 -8.00 18.10 10.36
C ARG A 161 -7.29 18.69 9.14
N ALA A 162 -6.72 17.85 8.26
CA ALA A 162 -6.09 18.32 7.04
C ALA A 162 -7.11 18.99 6.12
N ALA A 163 -6.72 20.06 5.44
CA ALA A 163 -7.56 20.74 4.45
C ALA A 163 -7.86 19.81 3.27
N ALA A 164 -9.04 19.93 2.67
CA ALA A 164 -9.45 19.14 1.48
C ALA A 164 -8.43 19.25 0.32
N ALA A 165 -7.70 20.37 0.22
CA ALA A 165 -6.64 20.56 -0.76
C ALA A 165 -5.40 19.68 -0.54
N THR A 166 -5.26 19.03 0.62
CA THR A 166 -4.11 18.15 0.93
C THR A 166 -4.17 16.85 0.11
N LEU A 167 -5.36 16.29 -0.11
CA LEU A 167 -5.52 15.03 -0.84
C LEU A 167 -4.99 15.08 -2.29
N PRO A 168 -5.33 16.07 -3.13
CA PRO A 168 -4.77 16.19 -4.46
C PRO A 168 -3.24 16.37 -4.45
N ARG A 169 -2.71 17.18 -3.53
CA ARG A 169 -1.26 17.41 -3.40
C ARG A 169 -0.55 16.12 -3.05
N LEU A 170 -1.08 15.37 -2.09
CA LEU A 170 -0.51 14.09 -1.69
C LEU A 170 -0.58 13.05 -2.82
N LYS A 171 -1.68 13.05 -3.60
CA LYS A 171 -1.82 12.19 -4.77
C LYS A 171 -0.71 12.43 -5.80
N TRP A 172 -0.33 13.67 -6.06
CA TRP A 172 0.76 13.98 -6.98
C TRP A 172 2.13 13.73 -6.35
N ALA A 173 2.29 14.04 -5.07
CA ALA A 173 3.55 13.81 -4.33
C ALA A 173 3.94 12.33 -4.34
N PHE A 174 3.02 11.43 -4.00
CA PHE A 174 3.37 10.00 -4.02
C PHE A 174 3.59 9.47 -5.44
N GLN A 175 2.87 9.95 -6.44
CA GLN A 175 3.10 9.57 -7.82
C GLN A 175 4.50 9.96 -8.30
N GLY A 176 4.95 11.16 -7.92
CA GLY A 176 6.30 11.64 -8.20
C GLY A 176 7.37 10.84 -7.45
N LEU A 177 7.22 10.70 -6.14
CA LEU A 177 8.25 10.12 -5.27
C LEU A 177 8.32 8.60 -5.32
N LEU A 178 7.18 7.91 -5.46
CA LEU A 178 7.15 6.45 -5.42
C LEU A 178 7.40 5.82 -6.79
N PHE A 179 7.00 6.48 -7.88
CA PHE A 179 7.05 5.89 -9.22
C PHE A 179 7.90 6.68 -10.21
N LEU A 180 7.63 7.98 -10.40
CA LEU A 180 8.28 8.76 -11.45
C LEU A 180 9.78 8.94 -11.17
N ALA A 181 10.14 9.45 -9.99
CA ALA A 181 11.54 9.69 -9.65
C ALA A 181 12.36 8.39 -9.64
N PRO A 182 11.96 7.30 -8.94
CA PRO A 182 12.70 6.06 -9.01
C PRO A 182 12.66 5.43 -10.40
N GLY A 183 11.58 5.57 -11.16
CA GLY A 183 11.51 5.10 -12.54
C GLY A 183 12.54 5.76 -13.46
N LEU A 184 12.72 7.09 -13.35
CA LEU A 184 13.76 7.83 -14.09
C LEU A 184 15.16 7.40 -13.65
N VAL A 185 15.39 7.25 -12.34
CA VAL A 185 16.67 6.80 -11.79
C VAL A 185 17.00 5.38 -12.25
N LEU A 186 16.04 4.45 -12.20
CA LEU A 186 16.21 3.08 -12.67
C LEU A 186 16.43 3.04 -14.19
N GLY A 187 15.77 3.92 -14.94
CA GLY A 187 16.03 4.08 -16.38
C GLY A 187 17.44 4.56 -16.67
N ALA A 188 17.98 5.49 -15.88
CA ALA A 188 19.37 5.92 -15.97
C ALA A 188 20.35 4.79 -15.61
N LEU A 189 20.08 4.02 -14.54
CA LEU A 189 20.86 2.83 -14.18
C LEU A 189 20.86 1.78 -15.32
N PHE A 190 19.70 1.58 -15.95
CA PHE A 190 19.59 0.69 -17.10
C PHE A 190 20.44 1.16 -18.28
N ALA A 191 20.60 2.46 -18.47
CA ALA A 191 21.46 3.08 -19.48
C ALA A 191 22.95 3.15 -19.06
N GLY A 192 23.34 2.53 -17.94
CA GLY A 192 24.74 2.47 -17.48
C GLY A 192 25.18 3.62 -16.59
N ALA A 193 24.25 4.35 -15.99
CA ALA A 193 24.57 5.40 -15.01
C ALA A 193 25.20 4.81 -13.72
N PRO A 194 25.91 5.62 -12.91
CA PRO A 194 26.62 5.17 -11.73
C PRO A 194 25.70 4.48 -10.71
N SER A 195 26.16 3.38 -10.15
CA SER A 195 25.40 2.51 -9.27
C SER A 195 24.99 3.14 -7.92
N TRP A 196 25.62 4.23 -7.48
CA TRP A 196 25.18 4.98 -6.30
C TRP A 196 23.75 5.54 -6.43
N LEU A 197 23.23 5.63 -7.64
CA LEU A 197 21.86 6.07 -7.93
C LEU A 197 20.79 5.17 -7.29
N TRP A 198 21.11 3.92 -6.90
CA TRP A 198 20.23 3.07 -6.13
C TRP A 198 19.78 3.76 -4.83
N TRP A 199 20.68 4.48 -4.16
CA TRP A 199 20.37 5.24 -2.97
C TRP A 199 19.39 6.39 -3.21
N LEU A 200 19.52 7.05 -4.37
CA LEU A 200 18.59 8.11 -4.77
C LEU A 200 17.19 7.55 -5.04
N ALA A 201 17.11 6.41 -5.73
CA ALA A 201 15.85 5.72 -5.94
C ALA A 201 15.19 5.33 -4.59
N LEU A 202 15.96 4.76 -3.67
CA LEU A 202 15.47 4.39 -2.34
C LEU A 202 15.03 5.62 -1.54
N ALA A 203 15.83 6.68 -1.51
CA ALA A 203 15.52 7.92 -0.79
C ALA A 203 14.23 8.58 -1.28
N SER A 204 13.91 8.48 -2.58
CA SER A 204 12.64 8.98 -3.11
C SER A 204 11.47 8.04 -2.80
N GLN A 205 11.68 6.72 -2.85
CA GLN A 205 10.59 5.75 -2.61
C GLN A 205 10.09 5.73 -1.17
N VAL A 206 10.96 5.88 -0.18
CA VAL A 206 10.55 5.83 1.24
C VAL A 206 9.45 6.84 1.57
N PRO A 207 9.62 8.15 1.35
CA PRO A 207 8.53 9.11 1.58
C PRO A 207 7.36 8.89 0.61
N GLY A 208 7.62 8.39 -0.61
CA GLY A 208 6.59 8.04 -1.57
C GLY A 208 5.65 6.95 -1.09
N VAL A 209 6.18 5.87 -0.49
CA VAL A 209 5.39 4.79 0.13
C VAL A 209 4.56 5.31 1.30
N LEU A 210 5.15 6.12 2.18
CA LEU A 210 4.44 6.70 3.32
C LEU A 210 3.27 7.57 2.85
N ALA A 211 3.50 8.41 1.84
CA ALA A 211 2.47 9.26 1.25
C ALA A 211 1.36 8.43 0.58
N GLU A 212 1.72 7.35 -0.12
CA GLU A 212 0.77 6.45 -0.75
C GLU A 212 -0.06 5.69 0.29
N ARG A 213 0.55 5.17 1.34
CA ARG A 213 -0.17 4.49 2.44
C ARG A 213 -1.12 5.45 3.16
N TRP A 214 -0.69 6.67 3.42
CA TRP A 214 -1.56 7.68 4.02
C TRP A 214 -2.78 7.96 3.12
N LEU A 215 -2.57 8.17 1.82
CA LEU A 215 -3.67 8.38 0.87
C LEU A 215 -4.58 7.15 0.76
N PHE A 216 -4.03 5.94 0.80
CA PHE A 216 -4.81 4.70 0.77
C PHE A 216 -5.85 4.66 1.89
N PHE A 217 -5.49 5.10 3.09
CA PHE A 217 -6.42 5.20 4.21
C PHE A 217 -7.33 6.43 4.10
N ALA A 218 -6.78 7.59 3.77
CA ALA A 218 -7.52 8.84 3.73
C ALA A 218 -8.63 8.88 2.66
N GLN A 219 -8.47 8.17 1.54
CA GLN A 219 -9.49 8.09 0.48
C GLN A 219 -10.64 7.13 0.79
N ALA A 220 -10.52 6.30 1.81
CA ALA A 220 -11.53 5.29 2.14
C ALA A 220 -12.80 5.93 2.71
N ARG A 221 -13.93 5.65 2.08
CA ARG A 221 -15.24 6.15 2.51
C ARG A 221 -15.92 5.12 3.40
N HIS A 222 -15.79 5.31 4.71
CA HIS A 222 -16.47 4.44 5.66
C HIS A 222 -17.95 4.80 5.76
N PRO A 223 -18.91 3.84 5.72
CA PRO A 223 -20.34 4.11 5.82
C PRO A 223 -20.75 4.91 7.07
N GLN A 224 -20.03 4.78 8.18
CA GLN A 224 -20.27 5.56 9.39
C GLN A 224 -20.10 7.07 9.18
N ASN A 225 -19.30 7.50 8.19
CA ASN A 225 -19.11 8.91 7.89
C ASN A 225 -20.42 9.59 7.45
N LEU A 226 -21.37 8.83 6.89
CA LEU A 226 -22.70 9.33 6.56
C LEU A 226 -23.44 9.82 7.81
N TYR A 227 -23.41 9.03 8.91
CA TYR A 227 -24.07 9.39 10.17
C TYR A 227 -23.41 10.58 10.86
N TYR A 228 -22.10 10.69 10.75
CA TYR A 228 -21.34 11.78 11.34
C TYR A 228 -21.33 13.04 10.47
N GLN A 229 -21.87 12.97 9.24
CA GLN A 229 -21.84 14.05 8.25
C GLN A 229 -20.44 14.65 8.06
N VAL A 230 -19.43 13.80 8.15
CA VAL A 230 -18.04 14.16 7.91
C VAL A 230 -17.70 13.74 6.49
N VAL A 231 -17.26 14.70 5.70
CA VAL A 231 -16.79 14.44 4.33
C VAL A 231 -15.44 13.79 4.42
N SER A 232 -15.34 12.57 3.93
CA SER A 232 -14.07 11.91 3.62
C SER A 232 -13.71 12.14 2.16
#